data_fec74f67d9592bbe295fa92f0b271caa
#
_entry.id   fec74f67d9592bbe295fa92f0b271caa
#
_cell.length_a   1.000
_cell.length_b   1.000
_cell.length_c   1.000
_cell.angle_alpha   90.00
_cell.angle_beta   90.00
_cell.angle_gamma   90.00
#
_symmetry.space_group_name_H-M   'P 1'
#
loop_
_entity.id
_entity.type
_entity.pdbx_description
1 polymer ?
#
loop_
_entity_poly.entity_id
_entity_poly.type
_entity_poly.pdbx_seq_one_letter_code
_entity_poly.pdbx_strand_id
1 'polypeptide(L)'
;NHIGNGMSIRRARFAVKAQLDRNWYGEIDTDWADGICELKDAILAYNGVPGLEIKAGNFKESFSIQRNTTSRYLMFMERPMVTSLAPSRHLGLNLTYSNKWFWFAGGVFGPELKGAEEATAMKDNNKDLGRNAGLSYTGKVVFRPLYKCSESALHLGGAISYREPKVTSTDAYGAARYSSRNSTSINRKKYLDTDVITGLDHELAWTAELAGFYKGLRYEGAYLTRGAFLDKKINNLGTQWADGWYAQASYLLFGGRQNYDYDGAKPTRITPGRSWGDVELAVRYEYCDFNTADYFGGSAETFSFGINFYPTKNVKFVINYQYNNNDRYANGKGKLFVGHDAAGNPTKDYTKVVEGAGKAGVDYHMLAMRFQVAF
;
A
#
# COMPACT_ATOMS: atom_id res chain seq x y z
N ASN A 1 -8.20 10.91 24.26
CA ASN A 1 -7.04 10.61 23.43
C ASN A 1 -6.52 11.86 22.72
N HIS A 2 -5.43 12.41 23.17
CA HIS A 2 -4.78 13.52 22.47
C HIS A 2 -3.88 12.95 21.36
N ILE A 3 -4.13 13.32 20.10
CA ILE A 3 -3.29 13.02 18.96
C ILE A 3 -2.51 14.28 18.64
N GLY A 4 -1.19 14.26 18.87
CA GLY A 4 -0.32 15.40 18.64
C GLY A 4 -0.20 15.78 17.16
N ASN A 5 0.11 17.03 16.90
CA ASN A 5 0.51 17.52 15.57
C ASN A 5 1.99 17.18 15.30
N GLY A 6 2.42 17.36 14.05
CA GLY A 6 3.79 17.13 13.65
C GLY A 6 4.07 17.53 12.22
N MET A 7 5.35 17.62 11.91
CA MET A 7 5.86 17.92 10.56
C MET A 7 6.95 16.90 10.20
N SER A 8 7.04 16.53 8.93
CA SER A 8 8.08 15.62 8.44
C SER A 8 8.36 15.82 6.96
N ILE A 9 9.56 15.47 6.53
CA ILE A 9 9.87 15.27 5.14
C ILE A 9 9.40 13.86 4.79
N ARG A 10 8.28 13.73 4.09
CA ARG A 10 7.66 12.44 3.81
C ARG A 10 8.45 11.59 2.82
N ARG A 11 9.08 12.23 1.82
CA ARG A 11 9.93 11.60 0.81
C ARG A 11 10.95 12.60 0.29
N ALA A 12 12.18 12.15 0.17
CA ALA A 12 13.29 12.88 -0.48
C ALA A 12 13.98 11.90 -1.42
N ARG A 13 13.46 11.75 -2.64
CA ARG A 13 13.89 10.71 -3.58
C ARG A 13 14.79 11.23 -4.66
N PHE A 14 15.82 10.45 -4.93
CA PHE A 14 16.71 10.63 -6.06
C PHE A 14 16.80 9.32 -6.84
N ALA A 15 16.50 9.38 -8.14
CA ALA A 15 16.57 8.22 -9.02
C ALA A 15 17.45 8.51 -10.23
N VAL A 16 18.30 7.55 -10.58
CA VAL A 16 19.06 7.54 -11.83
C VAL A 16 18.50 6.44 -12.70
N LYS A 17 18.11 6.81 -13.94
CA LYS A 17 17.66 5.89 -14.97
C LYS A 17 18.62 5.98 -16.14
N ALA A 18 19.12 4.84 -16.58
CA ALA A 18 20.05 4.77 -17.71
C ALA A 18 19.54 3.77 -18.74
N GLN A 19 19.44 4.23 -19.99
CA GLN A 19 19.34 3.32 -21.13
C GLN A 19 20.75 2.82 -21.42
N LEU A 20 20.99 1.52 -21.20
CA LEU A 20 22.31 0.90 -21.35
C LEU A 20 22.61 0.60 -22.81
N ASP A 21 21.59 0.13 -23.53
CA ASP A 21 21.60 -0.01 -24.99
C ASP A 21 20.15 0.03 -25.52
N ARG A 22 19.94 -0.41 -26.76
CA ARG A 22 18.61 -0.37 -27.39
C ARG A 22 17.54 -1.13 -26.62
N ASN A 23 17.90 -2.19 -25.90
CA ASN A 23 16.97 -3.16 -25.30
C ASN A 23 17.07 -3.23 -23.79
N TRP A 24 18.10 -2.68 -23.18
CA TRP A 24 18.38 -2.79 -21.76
C TRP A 24 18.35 -1.44 -21.08
N TYR A 25 17.69 -1.34 -19.94
CA TYR A 25 17.77 -0.19 -19.07
C TYR A 25 17.99 -0.57 -17.61
N GLY A 26 18.56 0.36 -16.86
CA GLY A 26 18.76 0.24 -15.43
C GLY A 26 18.17 1.42 -14.67
N GLU A 27 17.80 1.18 -13.41
CA GLU A 27 17.30 2.22 -12.51
C GLU A 27 17.81 1.97 -11.09
N ILE A 28 18.26 3.04 -10.43
CA ILE A 28 18.52 3.06 -8.99
C ILE A 28 17.72 4.23 -8.42
N ASP A 29 16.86 3.95 -7.45
CA ASP A 29 16.04 4.94 -6.71
C ASP A 29 16.35 4.84 -5.21
N THR A 30 16.65 5.98 -4.59
CA THR A 30 16.93 6.09 -3.16
C THR A 30 16.00 7.09 -2.50
N ASP A 31 15.74 6.93 -1.19
CA ASP A 31 14.93 7.84 -0.38
C ASP A 31 15.74 8.29 0.85
N TRP A 32 15.83 9.59 1.05
CA TRP A 32 16.62 10.25 2.10
C TRP A 32 15.74 10.95 3.15
N ALA A 33 14.45 10.62 3.20
CA ALA A 33 13.45 11.36 3.98
C ALA A 33 13.76 11.47 5.47
N ASP A 34 14.29 10.43 6.07
CA ASP A 34 14.58 10.38 7.52
C ASP A 34 16.07 10.61 7.82
N GLY A 35 16.84 11.21 6.89
CA GLY A 35 18.28 11.41 7.01
C GLY A 35 19.10 10.11 6.82
N ILE A 36 18.45 9.03 6.42
CA ILE A 36 19.07 7.74 6.17
C ILE A 36 18.84 7.39 4.69
N CYS A 37 19.89 6.99 3.99
CA CYS A 37 19.75 6.53 2.61
C CYS A 37 19.10 5.14 2.60
N GLU A 38 17.92 5.06 2.01
CA GLU A 38 17.24 3.79 1.80
C GLU A 38 17.19 3.46 0.30
N LEU A 39 17.69 2.29 -0.10
CA LEU A 39 17.50 1.78 -1.45
C LEU A 39 16.01 1.44 -1.67
N LYS A 40 15.40 2.04 -2.70
CA LYS A 40 14.00 1.77 -3.07
C LYS A 40 13.91 0.86 -4.27
N ASP A 41 14.40 1.27 -5.40
CA ASP A 41 14.42 0.46 -6.61
C ASP A 41 15.88 0.27 -7.07
N ALA A 42 16.24 -0.95 -7.41
CA ALA A 42 17.49 -1.30 -8.08
C ALA A 42 17.13 -2.31 -9.16
N ILE A 43 17.09 -1.89 -10.41
CA ILE A 43 16.44 -2.60 -11.49
C ILE A 43 17.40 -2.74 -12.66
N LEU A 44 17.43 -3.94 -13.23
CA LEU A 44 17.86 -4.18 -14.60
C LEU A 44 16.68 -4.74 -15.37
N ALA A 45 16.38 -4.17 -16.53
CA ALA A 45 15.25 -4.63 -17.33
C ALA A 45 15.59 -4.74 -18.81
N TYR A 46 15.00 -5.74 -19.44
CA TYR A 46 15.07 -6.02 -20.86
C TYR A 46 13.70 -5.78 -21.52
N ASN A 47 13.68 -5.01 -22.59
CA ASN A 47 12.48 -4.66 -23.36
C ASN A 47 12.67 -4.79 -24.88
N GLY A 48 13.56 -5.66 -25.33
CA GLY A 48 13.89 -5.86 -26.73
C GLY A 48 12.81 -6.58 -27.56
N VAL A 49 11.77 -7.14 -26.91
CA VAL A 49 10.63 -7.74 -27.56
C VAL A 49 9.40 -6.86 -27.39
N PRO A 50 8.69 -6.48 -28.49
CA PRO A 50 7.52 -5.62 -28.40
C PRO A 50 6.45 -6.17 -27.43
N GLY A 51 6.04 -5.35 -26.48
CA GLY A 51 5.04 -5.69 -25.47
C GLY A 51 5.57 -6.53 -24.31
N LEU A 52 6.82 -6.99 -24.33
CA LEU A 52 7.42 -7.80 -23.26
C LEU A 52 8.49 -6.99 -22.51
N GLU A 53 8.41 -6.99 -21.19
CA GLU A 53 9.46 -6.53 -20.29
C GLU A 53 9.87 -7.68 -19.35
N ILE A 54 11.15 -7.93 -19.22
CA ILE A 54 11.72 -8.82 -18.19
C ILE A 54 12.51 -7.94 -17.25
N LYS A 55 12.16 -7.97 -15.98
CA LYS A 55 12.73 -7.10 -14.94
C LYS A 55 13.30 -7.93 -13.80
N ALA A 56 14.56 -7.68 -13.44
CA ALA A 56 15.24 -8.27 -12.29
C ALA A 56 15.71 -7.19 -11.33
N GLY A 57 15.75 -7.48 -10.04
CA GLY A 57 16.22 -6.58 -8.99
C GLY A 57 15.24 -6.35 -7.87
N ASN A 58 15.41 -5.24 -7.14
CA ASN A 58 14.50 -4.82 -6.08
C ASN A 58 13.50 -3.80 -6.60
N PHE A 59 12.23 -4.14 -6.60
CA PHE A 59 11.15 -3.28 -7.08
C PHE A 59 9.80 -3.67 -6.48
N LYS A 60 8.78 -2.84 -6.71
CA LYS A 60 7.42 -3.16 -6.27
C LYS A 60 6.84 -4.32 -7.07
N GLU A 61 6.28 -5.30 -6.37
CA GLU A 61 5.51 -6.36 -7.00
C GLU A 61 4.31 -5.81 -7.76
N SER A 62 3.98 -6.42 -8.89
CA SER A 62 2.81 -6.07 -9.70
C SER A 62 1.56 -6.67 -9.07
N PHE A 63 1.03 -6.05 -8.02
CA PHE A 63 -0.13 -6.55 -7.28
C PHE A 63 -1.26 -5.52 -7.23
N SER A 64 -1.10 -4.43 -6.48
CA SER A 64 -2.16 -3.44 -6.26
C SER A 64 -1.94 -2.17 -7.10
N ILE A 65 -2.99 -1.64 -7.72
CA ILE A 65 -2.93 -0.37 -8.46
C ILE A 65 -2.37 0.77 -7.59
N GLN A 66 -2.77 0.84 -6.32
CA GLN A 66 -2.27 1.83 -5.37
C GLN A 66 -0.77 1.68 -5.07
N ARG A 67 -0.26 0.44 -4.96
CA ARG A 67 1.18 0.20 -4.80
C ARG A 67 1.95 0.52 -6.07
N ASN A 68 1.42 0.13 -7.23
CA ASN A 68 2.06 0.36 -8.52
C ASN A 68 2.05 1.83 -8.92
N THR A 69 0.99 2.57 -8.57
CA THR A 69 0.94 4.02 -8.80
C THR A 69 2.07 4.73 -8.06
N THR A 70 2.80 5.56 -8.80
CA THR A 70 3.86 6.39 -8.25
C THR A 70 3.28 7.34 -7.21
N SER A 71 3.93 7.48 -6.06
CA SER A 71 3.40 8.24 -4.92
C SER A 71 3.09 9.70 -5.21
N ARG A 72 3.75 10.30 -6.21
CA ARG A 72 3.49 11.68 -6.66
C ARG A 72 2.17 11.84 -7.43
N TYR A 73 1.55 10.74 -7.89
CA TYR A 73 0.29 10.75 -8.65
C TYR A 73 -0.90 10.22 -7.86
N LEU A 74 -0.76 10.04 -6.55
CA LEU A 74 -1.86 9.69 -5.66
C LEU A 74 -2.85 10.85 -5.56
N MET A 75 -4.15 10.55 -5.45
CA MET A 75 -5.20 11.57 -5.19
C MET A 75 -5.03 12.18 -3.81
N PHE A 76 -4.66 11.39 -2.82
CA PHE A 76 -4.48 11.77 -1.42
C PHE A 76 -3.01 11.68 -1.01
N MET A 77 -2.66 12.27 0.13
CA MET A 77 -1.29 12.26 0.65
C MET A 77 -0.79 10.84 0.92
N GLU A 78 -1.67 9.98 1.43
CA GLU A 78 -1.35 8.59 1.73
C GLU A 78 -2.29 7.63 0.99
N ARG A 79 -1.83 6.39 0.83
CA ARG A 79 -2.61 5.30 0.25
C ARG A 79 -3.73 4.86 1.19
N PRO A 80 -4.80 4.24 0.67
CA PRO A 80 -5.82 3.61 1.49
C PRO A 80 -5.24 2.61 2.50
N MET A 81 -5.88 2.48 3.66
CA MET A 81 -5.45 1.59 4.75
C MET A 81 -5.22 0.15 4.29
N VAL A 82 -6.14 -0.38 3.48
CA VAL A 82 -6.09 -1.75 2.96
C VAL A 82 -4.83 -2.03 2.14
N THR A 83 -4.20 -1.01 1.57
CA THR A 83 -2.93 -1.17 0.83
C THR A 83 -1.80 -1.70 1.71
N SER A 84 -1.93 -1.66 3.04
CA SER A 84 -0.97 -2.28 3.97
C SER A 84 -0.91 -3.80 3.85
N LEU A 85 -1.99 -4.45 3.37
CA LEU A 85 -2.05 -5.89 3.11
C LEU A 85 -1.38 -6.28 1.79
N ALA A 86 -1.16 -5.32 0.87
CA ALA A 86 -0.52 -5.58 -0.41
C ALA A 86 1.00 -5.72 -0.26
N PRO A 87 1.63 -6.67 -0.99
CA PRO A 87 3.08 -6.77 -1.07
C PRO A 87 3.70 -5.46 -1.56
N SER A 88 4.91 -5.17 -1.11
CA SER A 88 5.63 -3.93 -1.42
C SER A 88 6.80 -4.21 -2.37
N ARG A 89 8.01 -3.82 -1.97
CA ARG A 89 9.22 -4.04 -2.73
C ARG A 89 9.91 -5.30 -2.24
N HIS A 90 10.28 -6.15 -3.19
CA HIS A 90 11.04 -7.36 -2.93
C HIS A 90 12.08 -7.56 -4.03
N LEU A 91 13.14 -8.28 -3.70
CA LEU A 91 14.11 -8.74 -4.69
C LEU A 91 13.46 -9.85 -5.52
N GLY A 92 13.50 -9.76 -6.85
CA GLY A 92 12.85 -10.77 -7.66
C GLY A 92 13.06 -10.62 -9.16
N LEU A 93 12.40 -11.50 -9.87
CA LEU A 93 12.28 -11.53 -11.32
C LEU A 93 10.81 -11.40 -11.69
N ASN A 94 10.49 -10.48 -12.57
CA ASN A 94 9.12 -10.24 -13.05
C ASN A 94 9.10 -10.15 -14.57
N LEU A 95 8.12 -10.77 -15.15
CA LEU A 95 7.80 -10.70 -16.56
C LEU A 95 6.48 -9.94 -16.73
N THR A 96 6.48 -8.94 -17.61
CA THR A 96 5.29 -8.18 -17.96
C THR A 96 5.03 -8.30 -19.45
N TYR A 97 3.80 -8.60 -19.83
CA TYR A 97 3.35 -8.58 -21.22
C TYR A 97 2.17 -7.64 -21.39
N SER A 98 2.22 -6.77 -22.37
CA SER A 98 1.22 -5.74 -22.63
C SER A 98 0.80 -5.77 -24.10
N ASN A 99 -0.48 -5.88 -24.37
CA ASN A 99 -1.06 -5.71 -25.69
C ASN A 99 -2.20 -4.67 -25.67
N LYS A 100 -2.95 -4.55 -26.74
CA LYS A 100 -4.06 -3.58 -26.86
C LYS A 100 -5.12 -3.74 -25.76
N TRP A 101 -5.44 -4.97 -25.36
CA TRP A 101 -6.57 -5.26 -24.47
C TRP A 101 -6.13 -5.61 -23.07
N PHE A 102 -5.02 -6.33 -22.94
CA PHE A 102 -4.57 -6.93 -21.70
C PHE A 102 -3.16 -6.47 -21.31
N TRP A 103 -2.96 -6.42 -20.04
CA TRP A 103 -1.67 -6.29 -19.41
C TRP A 103 -1.53 -7.42 -18.38
N PHE A 104 -0.46 -8.18 -18.49
CA PHE A 104 -0.17 -9.31 -17.61
C PHE A 104 1.17 -9.06 -16.93
N ALA A 105 1.26 -9.43 -15.66
CA ALA A 105 2.54 -9.52 -14.97
C ALA A 105 2.59 -10.80 -14.14
N GLY A 106 3.76 -11.40 -14.08
CA GLY A 106 4.00 -12.56 -13.23
C GLY A 106 5.44 -12.58 -12.77
N GLY A 107 5.68 -12.88 -11.51
CA GLY A 107 7.02 -12.84 -10.95
C GLY A 107 7.24 -13.76 -9.76
N VAL A 108 8.51 -14.02 -9.52
CA VAL A 108 9.02 -14.75 -8.34
C VAL A 108 9.85 -13.79 -7.53
N PHE A 109 9.60 -13.74 -6.24
CA PHE A 109 10.18 -12.77 -5.34
C PHE A 109 10.75 -13.45 -4.10
N GLY A 110 11.88 -12.94 -3.63
CA GLY A 110 12.49 -13.29 -2.36
C GLY A 110 12.16 -12.30 -1.26
N PRO A 111 13.03 -12.14 -0.26
CA PRO A 111 12.78 -11.27 0.89
C PRO A 111 12.84 -9.77 0.54
N GLU A 112 12.29 -8.96 1.42
CA GLU A 112 12.40 -7.51 1.42
C GLU A 112 13.84 -7.10 1.79
N LEU A 113 14.46 -6.19 1.01
CA LEU A 113 15.82 -5.68 1.31
C LEU A 113 15.87 -4.84 2.58
N LYS A 114 14.73 -4.25 2.95
CA LYS A 114 14.62 -3.36 4.10
C LYS A 114 13.96 -4.08 5.26
N GLY A 115 14.61 -4.09 6.39
CA GLY A 115 13.95 -4.39 7.64
C GLY A 115 14.70 -5.37 8.54
N ALA A 116 14.02 -5.74 9.60
CA ALA A 116 14.51 -6.65 10.62
C ALA A 116 14.89 -8.02 10.05
N GLU A 117 14.22 -8.46 8.99
CA GLU A 117 14.49 -9.74 8.35
C GLU A 117 15.90 -9.83 7.79
N GLU A 118 16.31 -8.87 6.95
CA GLU A 118 17.63 -8.89 6.33
C GLU A 118 18.73 -8.59 7.33
N ALA A 119 18.50 -7.64 8.24
CA ALA A 119 19.43 -7.35 9.33
C ALA A 119 19.64 -8.58 10.23
N THR A 120 18.58 -9.32 10.54
CA THR A 120 18.67 -10.59 11.27
C THR A 120 19.38 -11.65 10.44
N ALA A 121 19.11 -11.69 9.14
CA ALA A 121 19.79 -12.57 8.21
C ALA A 121 21.29 -12.36 8.16
N MET A 122 21.73 -11.11 8.11
CA MET A 122 23.16 -10.77 8.09
C MET A 122 23.83 -11.01 9.44
N LYS A 123 23.12 -10.81 10.55
CA LYS A 123 23.64 -11.06 11.92
C LYS A 123 23.76 -12.54 12.23
N ASP A 124 22.87 -13.34 11.70
CA ASP A 124 22.77 -14.75 12.03
C ASP A 124 23.92 -15.57 11.46
N ASN A 125 24.66 -15.11 10.49
CA ASN A 125 25.81 -15.76 9.84
C ASN A 125 25.74 -17.30 9.79
N ASN A 126 24.53 -17.85 9.82
CA ASN A 126 24.23 -19.24 10.03
C ASN A 126 24.19 -19.98 8.70
N LYS A 127 25.37 -20.19 8.13
CA LYS A 127 25.56 -20.85 6.84
C LYS A 127 25.25 -22.35 6.90
N ASP A 128 25.32 -22.95 8.09
CA ASP A 128 25.38 -24.41 8.25
C ASP A 128 24.01 -25.04 8.57
N LEU A 129 23.01 -24.24 8.97
CA LEU A 129 21.71 -24.76 9.43
C LEU A 129 20.56 -24.59 8.44
N GLY A 130 20.86 -24.30 7.22
CA GLY A 130 19.85 -24.16 6.14
C GLY A 130 18.86 -23.06 6.43
N ARG A 131 18.92 -21.99 5.64
CA ARG A 131 17.99 -20.88 5.65
C ARG A 131 17.03 -21.02 4.49
N ASN A 132 15.76 -21.01 4.77
CA ASN A 132 14.76 -20.78 3.73
C ASN A 132 14.42 -19.28 3.73
N ALA A 133 14.82 -18.58 2.68
CA ALA A 133 14.50 -17.16 2.53
C ALA A 133 13.01 -16.89 2.31
N GLY A 134 12.24 -17.94 2.02
CA GLY A 134 10.85 -17.84 1.59
C GLY A 134 10.75 -17.28 0.17
N LEU A 135 9.97 -17.93 -0.67
CA LEU A 135 9.67 -17.43 -2.01
C LEU A 135 8.22 -16.97 -2.09
N SER A 136 8.00 -16.01 -2.97
CA SER A 136 6.67 -15.49 -3.23
C SER A 136 6.41 -15.49 -4.72
N TYR A 137 5.19 -15.81 -5.11
CA TYR A 137 4.74 -15.85 -6.49
C TYR A 137 3.57 -14.89 -6.65
N THR A 138 3.74 -13.87 -7.49
CA THR A 138 2.72 -12.83 -7.67
C THR A 138 2.34 -12.75 -9.13
N GLY A 139 1.04 -12.78 -9.41
CA GLY A 139 0.47 -12.64 -10.74
C GLY A 139 -0.62 -11.58 -10.77
N LYS A 140 -0.69 -10.81 -11.86
CA LYS A 140 -1.70 -9.77 -12.08
C LYS A 140 -2.15 -9.78 -13.53
N VAL A 141 -3.46 -9.56 -13.74
CA VAL A 141 -4.05 -9.29 -15.04
C VAL A 141 -4.86 -8.01 -15.00
N VAL A 142 -4.78 -7.23 -16.07
CA VAL A 142 -5.57 -6.01 -16.26
C VAL A 142 -6.19 -6.03 -17.66
N PHE A 143 -7.50 -5.87 -17.73
CA PHE A 143 -8.25 -5.66 -18.97
C PHE A 143 -8.49 -4.15 -19.18
N ARG A 144 -8.19 -3.66 -20.40
CA ARG A 144 -8.17 -2.22 -20.76
C ARG A 144 -8.89 -1.96 -22.06
N PRO A 145 -10.24 -2.00 -22.06
CA PRO A 145 -11.02 -1.90 -23.31
C PRO A 145 -10.89 -0.57 -24.04
N LEU A 146 -10.48 0.51 -23.36
CA LEU A 146 -10.33 1.86 -23.92
C LEU A 146 -8.85 2.20 -24.18
N TYR A 147 -8.16 1.33 -24.90
CA TYR A 147 -6.72 1.45 -25.14
C TYR A 147 -6.32 2.76 -25.87
N LYS A 148 -5.44 3.54 -25.24
CA LYS A 148 -4.92 4.82 -25.75
C LYS A 148 -5.99 5.82 -26.19
N CYS A 149 -7.21 5.71 -25.65
CA CYS A 149 -8.20 6.76 -25.80
C CYS A 149 -7.70 8.03 -25.08
N SER A 150 -7.72 9.18 -25.78
CA SER A 150 -7.18 10.42 -25.22
C SER A 150 -8.01 11.01 -24.09
N GLU A 151 -9.30 10.70 -24.04
CA GLU A 151 -10.25 11.30 -23.08
C GLU A 151 -10.68 10.35 -21.98
N SER A 152 -10.39 9.06 -22.12
CA SER A 152 -10.88 8.06 -21.15
C SER A 152 -9.94 6.85 -21.05
N ALA A 153 -9.96 6.21 -19.90
CA ALA A 153 -9.37 4.90 -19.67
C ALA A 153 -10.28 4.09 -18.74
N LEU A 154 -10.30 2.79 -18.94
CA LEU A 154 -10.93 1.83 -18.05
C LEU A 154 -9.93 0.72 -17.75
N HIS A 155 -9.77 0.42 -16.46
CA HIS A 155 -8.88 -0.58 -15.92
C HIS A 155 -9.69 -1.52 -15.03
N LEU A 156 -9.78 -2.77 -15.42
CA LEU A 156 -10.37 -3.86 -14.66
C LEU A 156 -9.23 -4.82 -14.32
N GLY A 157 -8.84 -4.90 -13.08
CA GLY A 157 -7.66 -5.65 -12.65
C GLY A 157 -7.95 -6.67 -11.56
N GLY A 158 -7.13 -7.71 -11.53
CA GLY A 158 -7.08 -8.68 -10.46
C GLY A 158 -5.67 -9.22 -10.28
N ALA A 159 -5.30 -9.50 -9.04
CA ALA A 159 -4.00 -10.07 -8.72
C ALA A 159 -4.10 -11.08 -7.57
N ILE A 160 -3.14 -12.00 -7.57
CA ILE A 160 -2.96 -13.01 -6.53
C ILE A 160 -1.48 -13.09 -6.17
N SER A 161 -1.19 -13.32 -4.89
CA SER A 161 0.16 -13.53 -4.38
C SER A 161 0.17 -14.65 -3.36
N TYR A 162 0.92 -15.70 -3.65
CA TYR A 162 1.25 -16.77 -2.69
C TYR A 162 2.63 -16.48 -2.10
N ARG A 163 2.75 -16.60 -0.77
CA ARG A 163 3.95 -16.16 -0.06
C ARG A 163 4.37 -17.18 0.98
N GLU A 164 5.56 -17.74 0.82
CA GLU A 164 6.18 -18.56 1.86
C GLU A 164 6.89 -17.67 2.88
N PRO A 165 6.81 -17.97 4.18
CA PRO A 165 7.52 -17.22 5.19
C PRO A 165 9.01 -17.53 5.14
N LYS A 166 9.79 -16.56 5.59
CA LYS A 166 11.17 -16.80 5.94
C LYS A 166 11.23 -17.58 7.25
N VAL A 167 11.98 -18.67 7.23
CA VAL A 167 12.21 -19.49 8.43
C VAL A 167 13.71 -19.56 8.71
N THR A 168 14.06 -19.62 9.98
CA THR A 168 15.43 -19.80 10.47
C THR A 168 15.54 -21.12 11.21
N SER A 169 16.75 -21.55 11.51
CA SER A 169 16.98 -22.79 12.27
C SER A 169 16.47 -22.73 13.71
N THR A 170 16.39 -21.53 14.28
CA THR A 170 15.86 -21.29 15.63
C THR A 170 14.36 -21.06 15.62
N ASP A 171 13.84 -20.45 14.56
CA ASP A 171 12.42 -20.22 14.33
C ASP A 171 12.00 -21.06 13.12
N ALA A 172 11.68 -22.31 13.35
CA ALA A 172 11.27 -23.26 12.31
C ALA A 172 9.99 -22.83 11.58
N TYR A 173 9.31 -21.79 12.06
CA TYR A 173 8.03 -21.32 11.55
C TYR A 173 8.05 -19.81 11.37
N GLY A 174 7.38 -19.38 10.30
CA GLY A 174 7.20 -17.97 10.01
C GLY A 174 6.18 -17.31 10.93
N ALA A 175 6.10 -16.01 10.81
CA ALA A 175 5.11 -15.17 11.48
C ALA A 175 4.52 -14.15 10.51
N ALA A 176 3.25 -13.82 10.68
CA ALA A 176 2.57 -12.74 9.98
C ALA A 176 2.17 -11.63 10.95
N ARG A 177 1.97 -10.43 10.45
CA ARG A 177 1.41 -9.31 11.20
C ARG A 177 0.73 -8.35 10.24
N TYR A 178 -0.54 -8.11 10.44
CA TYR A 178 -1.31 -7.14 9.65
C TYR A 178 -1.47 -5.85 10.43
N SER A 179 -1.05 -4.73 9.86
CA SER A 179 -1.13 -3.45 10.56
C SER A 179 -1.23 -2.25 9.65
N SER A 180 -2.01 -1.24 10.06
CA SER A 180 -2.20 0.01 9.32
C SER A 180 -2.25 1.23 10.23
N ARG A 181 -2.05 2.42 9.65
CA ARG A 181 -1.94 3.72 10.34
C ARG A 181 -3.04 4.71 9.94
N ASN A 182 -4.21 4.26 9.56
CA ASN A 182 -5.31 5.13 9.15
C ASN A 182 -4.88 6.24 8.16
N SER A 183 -4.18 5.86 7.10
CA SER A 183 -3.76 6.77 6.02
C SER A 183 -3.00 8.02 6.48
N THR A 184 -2.23 7.92 7.57
CA THR A 184 -1.33 8.98 8.05
C THR A 184 0.10 8.49 8.22
N SER A 185 1.08 9.38 8.02
CA SER A 185 2.51 9.08 8.22
C SER A 185 3.13 9.80 9.41
N ILE A 186 2.54 10.90 9.87
CA ILE A 186 3.07 11.73 10.96
C ILE A 186 2.82 11.07 12.31
N ASN A 187 1.58 10.69 12.57
CA ASN A 187 1.25 9.88 13.74
C ASN A 187 1.57 8.42 13.45
N ARG A 188 2.68 7.94 13.99
CA ARG A 188 3.17 6.58 13.71
C ARG A 188 2.42 5.48 14.49
N LYS A 189 1.30 5.78 15.14
CA LYS A 189 0.47 4.77 15.79
C LYS A 189 -0.19 3.87 14.75
N LYS A 190 -0.09 2.58 14.96
CA LYS A 190 -0.82 1.57 14.20
C LYS A 190 -2.16 1.37 14.91
N TYR A 191 -3.21 1.97 14.37
CA TYR A 191 -4.56 1.81 14.91
C TYR A 191 -5.06 0.40 14.68
N LEU A 192 -4.85 -0.12 13.48
CA LEU A 192 -5.11 -1.51 13.13
C LEU A 192 -3.83 -2.33 13.28
N ASP A 193 -3.85 -3.39 14.07
CA ASP A 193 -2.68 -4.23 14.34
C ASP A 193 -3.08 -5.56 14.98
N THR A 194 -2.97 -6.66 14.24
CA THR A 194 -3.25 -8.02 14.74
C THR A 194 -2.25 -8.48 15.80
N ASP A 195 -1.13 -7.73 15.96
CA ASP A 195 0.08 -8.26 16.57
C ASP A 195 0.67 -9.47 15.80
N VAL A 196 1.58 -10.21 16.38
CA VAL A 196 2.29 -11.30 15.69
C VAL A 196 1.44 -12.56 15.71
N ILE A 197 1.10 -13.05 14.52
CA ILE A 197 0.45 -14.33 14.27
C ILE A 197 1.57 -15.36 14.06
N THR A 198 1.77 -16.27 14.98
CA THR A 198 2.83 -17.27 14.98
C THR A 198 2.42 -18.58 14.31
N GLY A 199 3.39 -19.39 13.88
CA GLY A 199 3.13 -20.68 13.25
C GLY A 199 2.67 -20.58 11.81
N LEU A 200 3.12 -19.54 11.09
CA LEU A 200 2.75 -19.31 9.69
C LEU A 200 3.39 -20.37 8.78
N ASP A 201 2.56 -21.06 8.01
CA ASP A 201 2.96 -21.93 6.92
C ASP A 201 3.11 -21.15 5.62
N HIS A 202 2.05 -20.45 5.19
CA HIS A 202 2.07 -19.56 4.04
C HIS A 202 1.01 -18.47 4.14
N GLU A 203 1.10 -17.48 3.27
CA GLU A 203 0.08 -16.45 3.11
C GLU A 203 -0.46 -16.45 1.68
N LEU A 204 -1.73 -16.15 1.55
CA LEU A 204 -2.39 -15.90 0.29
C LEU A 204 -3.03 -14.50 0.31
N ALA A 205 -2.69 -13.68 -0.65
CA ALA A 205 -3.34 -12.38 -0.86
C ALA A 205 -3.97 -12.31 -2.23
N TRP A 206 -5.13 -11.66 -2.35
CA TRP A 206 -5.70 -11.33 -3.65
C TRP A 206 -6.42 -9.99 -3.63
N THR A 207 -6.58 -9.40 -4.80
CA THR A 207 -7.26 -8.12 -4.99
C THR A 207 -8.06 -8.13 -6.27
N ALA A 208 -9.19 -7.41 -6.24
CA ALA A 208 -9.95 -7.02 -7.43
C ALA A 208 -9.99 -5.49 -7.47
N GLU A 209 -9.75 -4.90 -8.63
CA GLU A 209 -9.62 -3.45 -8.77
C GLU A 209 -10.32 -2.92 -10.02
N LEU A 210 -10.95 -1.77 -9.86
CA LEU A 210 -11.57 -0.97 -10.90
C LEU A 210 -10.96 0.42 -10.86
N ALA A 211 -10.49 0.92 -11.98
CA ALA A 211 -10.02 2.30 -12.08
C ALA A 211 -10.24 2.85 -13.49
N GLY A 212 -10.16 4.15 -13.61
CA GLY A 212 -10.23 4.81 -14.89
C GLY A 212 -10.35 6.31 -14.78
N PHE A 213 -10.51 6.93 -15.93
CA PHE A 213 -10.82 8.35 -16.01
C PHE A 213 -11.72 8.65 -17.21
N TYR A 214 -12.43 9.77 -17.12
CA TYR A 214 -13.08 10.43 -18.24
C TYR A 214 -12.81 11.93 -18.15
N LYS A 215 -12.03 12.46 -19.07
CA LYS A 215 -11.55 13.86 -19.07
C LYS A 215 -10.90 14.22 -17.72
N GLY A 216 -11.48 15.14 -16.96
CA GLY A 216 -11.01 15.56 -15.64
C GLY A 216 -11.43 14.64 -14.48
N LEU A 217 -12.42 13.77 -14.68
CA LEU A 217 -12.88 12.82 -13.67
C LEU A 217 -11.96 11.61 -13.62
N ARG A 218 -11.47 11.26 -12.44
CA ARG A 218 -10.79 9.99 -12.15
C ARG A 218 -11.56 9.24 -11.07
N TYR A 219 -11.68 7.93 -11.22
CA TYR A 219 -12.29 7.03 -10.25
C TYR A 219 -11.42 5.80 -10.04
N GLU A 220 -11.45 5.26 -8.85
CA GLU A 220 -10.66 4.09 -8.48
C GLU A 220 -11.27 3.43 -7.25
N GLY A 221 -11.34 2.11 -7.24
CA GLY A 221 -11.73 1.31 -6.10
C GLY A 221 -11.07 -0.06 -6.15
N ALA A 222 -10.83 -0.66 -5.00
CA ALA A 222 -10.34 -2.02 -4.90
C ALA A 222 -10.79 -2.67 -3.60
N TYR A 223 -11.02 -3.97 -3.66
CA TYR A 223 -11.07 -4.87 -2.52
C TYR A 223 -9.76 -5.64 -2.45
N LEU A 224 -9.24 -5.84 -1.25
CA LEU A 224 -8.01 -6.58 -1.02
C LEU A 224 -8.12 -7.38 0.28
N THR A 225 -7.69 -8.62 0.23
CA THR A 225 -7.63 -9.51 1.40
C THR A 225 -6.31 -10.26 1.45
N ARG A 226 -5.90 -10.61 2.67
CA ARG A 226 -4.70 -11.41 2.93
C ARG A 226 -4.96 -12.36 4.09
N GLY A 227 -4.68 -13.63 3.88
CA GLY A 227 -4.87 -14.71 4.84
C GLY A 227 -3.55 -15.35 5.24
N ALA A 228 -3.37 -15.57 6.55
CA ALA A 228 -2.31 -16.36 7.14
C ALA A 228 -2.80 -17.79 7.37
N PHE A 229 -2.20 -18.73 6.67
CA PHE A 229 -2.43 -20.18 6.83
C PHE A 229 -1.42 -20.70 7.86
N LEU A 230 -1.93 -21.36 8.89
CA LEU A 230 -1.10 -21.79 10.02
C LEU A 230 -0.82 -23.30 9.95
N ASP A 231 0.41 -23.68 10.31
CA ASP A 231 0.75 -25.10 10.51
C ASP A 231 0.06 -25.60 11.77
N LYS A 232 -0.88 -26.51 11.60
CA LYS A 232 -1.68 -27.09 12.67
C LYS A 232 -0.87 -27.82 13.76
N LYS A 233 0.36 -28.21 13.46
CA LYS A 233 1.25 -28.83 14.45
C LYS A 233 1.79 -27.81 15.47
N ILE A 234 1.82 -26.54 15.09
CA ILE A 234 2.41 -25.46 15.89
C ILE A 234 1.33 -24.56 16.45
N ASN A 235 0.36 -24.21 15.63
CA ASN A 235 -0.75 -23.35 15.99
C ASN A 235 -2.05 -23.96 15.43
N ASN A 236 -2.85 -24.56 16.30
CA ASN A 236 -4.07 -25.27 15.91
C ASN A 236 -5.24 -24.34 15.57
N LEU A 237 -4.98 -23.05 15.39
CA LEU A 237 -5.99 -22.10 14.95
C LEU A 237 -6.30 -22.25 13.47
N GLY A 238 -7.44 -21.74 13.05
CA GLY A 238 -7.82 -21.65 11.64
C GLY A 238 -7.03 -20.58 10.87
N THR A 239 -7.33 -20.46 9.58
CA THR A 239 -6.74 -19.41 8.74
C THR A 239 -7.20 -18.03 9.21
N GLN A 240 -6.27 -17.10 9.32
CA GLN A 240 -6.49 -15.74 9.81
C GLN A 240 -6.57 -14.77 8.62
N TRP A 241 -7.78 -14.33 8.27
CA TRP A 241 -8.01 -13.39 7.18
C TRP A 241 -8.18 -11.97 7.68
N ALA A 242 -7.51 -11.03 7.00
CA ALA A 242 -7.73 -9.60 7.13
C ALA A 242 -8.07 -9.03 5.75
N ASP A 243 -8.99 -8.05 5.70
CA ASP A 243 -9.43 -7.49 4.44
C ASP A 243 -9.81 -6.01 4.55
N GLY A 244 -10.21 -5.46 3.43
CA GLY A 244 -10.74 -4.12 3.32
C GLY A 244 -10.96 -3.70 1.88
N TRP A 245 -11.55 -2.53 1.72
CA TRP A 245 -11.82 -1.93 0.44
C TRP A 245 -11.78 -0.40 0.51
N TYR A 246 -11.65 0.22 -0.62
CA TYR A 246 -11.81 1.67 -0.77
C TYR A 246 -12.49 1.99 -2.09
N ALA A 247 -13.13 3.14 -2.12
CA ALA A 247 -13.59 3.80 -3.33
C ALA A 247 -13.18 5.27 -3.26
N GLN A 248 -12.63 5.79 -4.34
CA GLN A 248 -12.21 7.19 -4.44
C GLN A 248 -12.49 7.76 -5.82
N ALA A 249 -12.75 9.06 -5.85
CA ALA A 249 -12.91 9.79 -7.08
C ALA A 249 -12.32 11.20 -6.94
N SER A 250 -11.92 11.77 -8.07
CA SER A 250 -11.46 13.16 -8.13
C SER A 250 -11.86 13.83 -9.44
N TYR A 251 -11.96 15.16 -9.42
CA TYR A 251 -12.30 15.94 -10.59
C TYR A 251 -11.46 17.22 -10.71
N LEU A 252 -10.87 17.43 -11.90
CA LEU A 252 -10.13 18.64 -12.24
C LEU A 252 -11.12 19.73 -12.67
N LEU A 253 -11.14 20.86 -11.95
CA LEU A 253 -12.18 21.89 -12.07
C LEU A 253 -12.03 22.80 -13.28
N PHE A 254 -10.82 23.00 -13.78
CA PHE A 254 -10.50 24.04 -14.76
C PHE A 254 -10.14 23.51 -16.14
N GLY A 255 -10.67 22.33 -16.49
CA GLY A 255 -10.55 21.75 -17.82
C GLY A 255 -9.30 20.91 -18.04
N GLY A 256 -8.60 20.57 -16.98
CA GLY A 256 -7.50 19.62 -17.05
C GLY A 256 -7.95 18.19 -17.36
N ARG A 257 -6.98 17.34 -17.59
CA ARG A 257 -7.21 15.95 -17.96
C ARG A 257 -6.39 15.00 -17.09
N GLN A 258 -7.02 13.92 -16.67
CA GLN A 258 -6.37 12.76 -16.08
C GLN A 258 -5.66 11.96 -17.17
N ASN A 259 -4.61 11.24 -16.80
CA ASN A 259 -3.85 10.43 -17.72
C ASN A 259 -3.58 9.03 -17.14
N TYR A 260 -3.35 8.08 -18.04
CA TYR A 260 -3.10 6.68 -17.72
C TYR A 260 -1.84 6.19 -18.45
N ASP A 261 -0.96 5.54 -17.73
CA ASP A 261 0.22 4.86 -18.26
C ASP A 261 -0.19 3.43 -18.68
N TYR A 262 -0.29 3.22 -19.98
CA TYR A 262 -0.71 1.93 -20.52
C TYR A 262 0.37 0.85 -20.39
N ASP A 263 1.65 1.23 -20.41
CA ASP A 263 2.76 0.28 -20.28
C ASP A 263 2.93 -0.18 -18.83
N GLY A 264 2.64 0.70 -17.88
CA GLY A 264 2.65 0.39 -16.45
C GLY A 264 1.31 0.00 -15.85
N ALA A 265 0.21 0.01 -16.62
CA ALA A 265 -1.17 -0.25 -16.19
C ALA A 265 -1.56 0.52 -14.91
N LYS A 266 -1.37 1.85 -14.91
CA LYS A 266 -1.58 2.69 -13.73
C LYS A 266 -1.86 4.15 -14.09
N PRO A 267 -2.52 4.91 -13.19
CA PRO A 267 -2.64 6.36 -13.34
C PRO A 267 -1.27 7.06 -13.34
N THR A 268 -1.19 8.15 -14.09
CA THR A 268 0.04 8.94 -14.21
C THR A 268 -0.22 10.44 -14.01
N ARG A 269 0.72 11.29 -14.41
CA ARG A 269 0.68 12.73 -14.22
C ARG A 269 -0.51 13.36 -14.95
N ILE A 270 -1.23 14.24 -14.27
CA ILE A 270 -2.32 15.03 -14.88
C ILE A 270 -1.79 16.04 -15.90
N THR A 271 -2.66 16.48 -16.79
CA THR A 271 -2.43 17.65 -17.64
C THR A 271 -3.30 18.80 -17.13
N PRO A 272 -2.73 19.87 -16.58
CA PRO A 272 -3.50 21.04 -16.11
C PRO A 272 -4.26 21.72 -17.25
N GLY A 273 -5.43 22.25 -16.94
CA GLY A 273 -6.31 22.89 -17.94
C GLY A 273 -6.02 24.37 -18.20
N ARG A 274 -5.24 25.03 -17.35
CA ARG A 274 -4.95 26.46 -17.44
C ARG A 274 -3.45 26.74 -17.35
N SER A 275 -3.04 27.91 -17.81
CA SER A 275 -1.65 28.37 -17.75
C SER A 275 -1.15 28.54 -16.29
N TRP A 276 -2.04 28.89 -15.36
CA TRP A 276 -1.75 28.97 -13.93
C TRP A 276 -1.89 27.63 -13.20
N GLY A 277 -2.30 26.55 -13.93
CA GLY A 277 -2.45 25.22 -13.36
C GLY A 277 -3.87 24.67 -13.34
N ASP A 278 -4.20 23.89 -12.33
CA ASP A 278 -5.53 23.33 -12.11
C ASP A 278 -5.76 23.02 -10.63
N VAL A 279 -7.03 22.86 -10.27
CA VAL A 279 -7.47 22.40 -8.93
C VAL A 279 -8.24 21.11 -9.08
N GLU A 280 -7.89 20.10 -8.30
CA GLU A 280 -8.56 18.81 -8.21
C GLU A 280 -9.25 18.68 -6.86
N LEU A 281 -10.54 18.38 -6.85
CA LEU A 281 -11.25 17.94 -5.66
C LEU A 281 -11.29 16.43 -5.64
N ALA A 282 -11.08 15.84 -4.46
CA ALA A 282 -11.04 14.39 -4.29
C ALA A 282 -11.85 13.96 -3.07
N VAL A 283 -12.52 12.82 -3.19
CA VAL A 283 -13.24 12.16 -2.10
C VAL A 283 -12.82 10.70 -2.03
N ARG A 284 -12.74 10.14 -0.82
CA ARG A 284 -12.47 8.73 -0.58
C ARG A 284 -13.25 8.25 0.64
N TYR A 285 -13.84 7.07 0.47
CA TYR A 285 -14.29 6.23 1.57
C TYR A 285 -13.47 4.95 1.59
N GLU A 286 -13.10 4.50 2.78
CA GLU A 286 -12.36 3.26 2.97
C GLU A 286 -12.80 2.55 4.25
N TYR A 287 -12.81 1.22 4.18
CA TYR A 287 -13.07 0.33 5.30
C TYR A 287 -12.02 -0.77 5.34
N CYS A 288 -11.51 -1.08 6.52
CA CYS A 288 -10.61 -2.20 6.75
C CYS A 288 -11.02 -2.96 8.00
N ASP A 289 -10.95 -4.28 7.93
CA ASP A 289 -11.15 -5.16 9.07
C ASP A 289 -9.93 -6.08 9.24
N PHE A 290 -9.22 -5.89 10.35
CA PHE A 290 -8.09 -6.71 10.77
C PHE A 290 -8.45 -7.54 12.00
N ASN A 291 -9.74 -7.64 12.35
CA ASN A 291 -10.25 -8.61 13.29
C ASN A 291 -10.34 -9.94 12.54
N THR A 292 -9.33 -10.78 12.72
CA THR A 292 -9.33 -12.13 12.19
C THR A 292 -10.11 -13.06 13.10
N ALA A 293 -10.20 -14.35 12.78
CA ALA A 293 -10.96 -15.30 13.58
C ALA A 293 -10.51 -15.37 15.05
N ASP A 294 -9.20 -15.23 15.29
CA ASP A 294 -8.61 -15.41 16.62
C ASP A 294 -7.76 -14.21 17.10
N TYR A 295 -7.47 -13.26 16.22
CA TYR A 295 -6.65 -12.08 16.52
C TYR A 295 -7.45 -10.80 16.24
N PHE A 296 -7.66 -9.99 17.26
CA PHE A 296 -8.43 -8.76 17.17
C PHE A 296 -7.52 -7.58 16.80
N GLY A 297 -7.33 -7.39 15.50
CA GLY A 297 -6.48 -6.32 14.95
C GLY A 297 -7.18 -4.97 14.83
N GLY A 298 -8.47 -4.91 15.09
CA GLY A 298 -9.31 -3.74 14.93
C GLY A 298 -9.89 -3.55 13.54
N SER A 299 -11.01 -2.84 13.45
CA SER A 299 -11.58 -2.34 12.21
C SER A 299 -11.62 -0.82 12.19
N ALA A 300 -11.60 -0.24 11.01
CA ALA A 300 -11.66 1.20 10.82
C ALA A 300 -12.36 1.57 9.52
N GLU A 301 -13.15 2.64 9.58
CA GLU A 301 -13.63 3.35 8.41
C GLU A 301 -13.12 4.78 8.38
N THR A 302 -12.89 5.30 7.18
CA THR A 302 -12.36 6.65 7.00
C THR A 302 -13.06 7.33 5.84
N PHE A 303 -13.55 8.56 6.10
CA PHE A 303 -14.00 9.49 5.09
C PHE A 303 -12.91 10.53 4.86
N SER A 304 -12.50 10.71 3.62
CA SER A 304 -11.46 11.68 3.26
C SER A 304 -11.97 12.64 2.19
N PHE A 305 -11.65 13.91 2.38
CA PHE A 305 -11.82 14.95 1.39
C PHE A 305 -10.47 15.59 1.08
N GLY A 306 -10.18 15.84 -0.19
CA GLY A 306 -8.91 16.38 -0.65
C GLY A 306 -9.08 17.55 -1.61
N ILE A 307 -8.20 18.53 -1.47
CA ILE A 307 -8.00 19.61 -2.44
C ILE A 307 -6.55 19.54 -2.89
N ASN A 308 -6.34 19.36 -4.19
CA ASN A 308 -5.02 19.33 -4.81
C ASN A 308 -4.92 20.53 -5.75
N PHE A 309 -3.95 21.40 -5.51
CA PHE A 309 -3.63 22.48 -6.41
C PHE A 309 -2.33 22.16 -7.17
N TYR A 310 -2.38 22.24 -8.47
CA TYR A 310 -1.28 22.00 -9.40
C TYR A 310 -0.89 23.30 -10.10
N PRO A 311 0.00 24.15 -9.54
CA PRO A 311 0.49 25.36 -10.23
C PRO A 311 1.18 25.03 -11.55
N THR A 312 1.86 23.88 -11.58
CA THR A 312 2.51 23.32 -12.77
C THR A 312 2.39 21.79 -12.75
N LYS A 313 2.78 21.15 -13.84
CA LYS A 313 2.87 19.67 -13.89
C LYS A 313 3.85 19.07 -12.87
N ASN A 314 4.76 19.88 -12.31
CA ASN A 314 5.84 19.43 -11.42
C ASN A 314 5.61 19.80 -9.95
N VAL A 315 4.68 20.70 -9.66
CA VAL A 315 4.41 21.21 -8.31
C VAL A 315 2.97 20.88 -7.93
N LYS A 316 2.78 20.39 -6.71
CA LYS A 316 1.47 20.02 -6.16
C LYS A 316 1.39 20.45 -4.70
N PHE A 317 0.32 21.17 -4.35
CA PHE A 317 -0.11 21.40 -2.97
C PHE A 317 -1.30 20.51 -2.68
N VAL A 318 -1.31 19.86 -1.54
CA VAL A 318 -2.36 18.94 -1.13
C VAL A 318 -2.86 19.32 0.25
N ILE A 319 -4.18 19.44 0.39
CA ILE A 319 -4.85 19.57 1.67
C ILE A 319 -5.81 18.38 1.79
N ASN A 320 -5.68 17.60 2.86
CA ASN A 320 -6.59 16.49 3.15
C ASN A 320 -7.24 16.70 4.52
N TYR A 321 -8.53 16.55 4.54
CA TYR A 321 -9.33 16.37 5.76
C TYR A 321 -9.77 14.92 5.83
N GLN A 322 -9.71 14.32 7.02
CA GLN A 322 -10.15 12.95 7.27
C GLN A 322 -10.95 12.87 8.56
N TYR A 323 -12.01 12.10 8.54
CA TYR A 323 -12.70 11.59 9.71
C TYR A 323 -12.41 10.09 9.79
N ASN A 324 -11.85 9.65 10.92
CA ASN A 324 -11.48 8.27 11.19
C ASN A 324 -12.34 7.74 12.32
N ASN A 325 -13.00 6.61 12.10
CA ASN A 325 -13.79 5.88 13.05
C ASN A 325 -13.20 4.48 13.20
N ASN A 326 -12.72 4.16 14.41
CA ASN A 326 -12.08 2.89 14.71
C ASN A 326 -12.87 2.17 15.80
N ASP A 327 -12.96 0.85 15.73
CA ASP A 327 -13.59 0.04 16.76
C ASP A 327 -12.78 -0.04 18.07
N ARG A 328 -13.29 -0.74 19.07
CA ARG A 328 -12.65 -0.90 20.37
C ARG A 328 -11.33 -1.69 20.35
N TYR A 329 -11.08 -2.48 19.31
CA TYR A 329 -9.86 -3.26 19.18
C TYR A 329 -8.72 -2.43 18.57
N ALA A 330 -9.02 -1.32 17.90
CA ALA A 330 -8.06 -0.42 17.28
C ALA A 330 -7.40 0.53 18.30
N ASN A 331 -6.61 -0.01 19.20
CA ASN A 331 -6.12 0.70 20.39
C ASN A 331 -4.64 1.12 20.35
N GLY A 332 -4.00 1.04 19.19
CA GLY A 332 -2.57 1.42 19.06
C GLY A 332 -1.65 0.67 20.02
N LYS A 333 -1.90 -0.60 20.25
CA LYS A 333 -1.20 -1.46 21.23
C LYS A 333 -1.37 -0.99 22.69
N GLY A 334 -2.60 -0.76 23.11
CA GLY A 334 -2.93 -0.36 24.47
C GLY A 334 -2.54 1.07 24.84
N LYS A 335 -2.24 1.92 23.86
CA LYS A 335 -1.90 3.33 24.12
C LYS A 335 -3.10 4.26 24.12
N LEU A 336 -4.20 3.85 23.54
CA LEU A 336 -5.41 4.66 23.37
C LEU A 336 -6.54 4.18 24.27
N PHE A 337 -7.32 5.12 24.79
CA PHE A 337 -8.59 4.79 25.43
C PHE A 337 -9.59 4.39 24.34
N VAL A 338 -10.18 3.22 24.49
CA VAL A 338 -11.06 2.57 23.50
C VAL A 338 -12.49 2.42 23.98
N GLY A 339 -12.83 2.97 25.13
CA GLY A 339 -14.15 2.93 25.71
C GLY A 339 -14.13 3.14 27.21
N HIS A 340 -15.24 2.77 27.86
CA HIS A 340 -15.42 2.87 29.30
C HIS A 340 -15.66 1.48 29.92
N ASP A 341 -15.16 1.27 31.12
CA ASP A 341 -15.41 0.07 31.92
C ASP A 341 -16.80 0.09 32.57
N ALA A 342 -17.14 -0.98 33.28
CA ALA A 342 -18.44 -1.09 33.97
C ALA A 342 -18.68 0.00 35.05
N ALA A 343 -17.62 0.64 35.54
CA ALA A 343 -17.71 1.76 36.48
C ALA A 343 -17.77 3.12 35.77
N GLY A 344 -17.76 3.16 34.43
CA GLY A 344 -17.78 4.39 33.64
C GLY A 344 -16.43 5.06 33.49
N ASN A 345 -15.31 4.43 33.89
CA ASN A 345 -13.97 4.99 33.74
C ASN A 345 -13.41 4.69 32.34
N PRO A 346 -12.69 5.64 31.70
CA PRO A 346 -12.02 5.40 30.45
C PRO A 346 -11.02 4.25 30.53
N THR A 347 -11.11 3.27 29.63
CA THR A 347 -10.21 2.12 29.61
C THR A 347 -9.45 2.00 28.30
N LYS A 348 -8.20 1.51 28.38
CA LYS A 348 -7.37 1.14 27.23
C LYS A 348 -7.46 -0.35 26.92
N ASP A 349 -8.11 -1.10 27.77
CA ASP A 349 -8.30 -2.54 27.68
C ASP A 349 -9.64 -2.82 27.02
N TYR A 350 -9.63 -3.29 25.78
CA TYR A 350 -10.84 -3.57 25.01
C TYR A 350 -11.72 -4.66 25.66
N THR A 351 -11.12 -5.55 26.46
CA THR A 351 -11.87 -6.61 27.15
C THR A 351 -12.75 -6.08 28.28
N LYS A 352 -12.42 -4.89 28.80
CA LYS A 352 -13.16 -4.20 29.86
C LYS A 352 -14.21 -3.22 29.34
N VAL A 353 -14.26 -2.98 28.03
CA VAL A 353 -15.22 -2.05 27.43
C VAL A 353 -16.62 -2.61 27.54
N VAL A 354 -17.52 -1.85 28.19
CA VAL A 354 -18.95 -2.15 28.34
C VAL A 354 -19.75 -1.25 27.43
N GLU A 355 -20.49 -1.86 26.49
CA GLU A 355 -21.43 -1.15 25.64
C GLU A 355 -22.54 -0.54 26.50
N GLY A 356 -22.79 0.75 26.35
CA GLY A 356 -23.74 1.49 27.19
C GLY A 356 -23.12 2.27 28.36
N ALA A 357 -21.90 1.98 28.77
CA ALA A 357 -21.17 2.80 29.74
C ALA A 357 -20.52 4.04 29.09
N GLY A 358 -20.54 4.13 27.76
CA GLY A 358 -20.00 5.23 26.99
C GLY A 358 -19.64 4.81 25.56
N LYS A 359 -19.12 5.75 24.79
CA LYS A 359 -18.69 5.47 23.40
C LYS A 359 -17.54 4.47 23.39
N ALA A 360 -17.62 3.42 22.57
CA ALA A 360 -16.55 2.48 22.30
C ALA A 360 -15.80 2.87 21.01
N GLY A 361 -14.50 2.54 20.95
CA GLY A 361 -13.66 2.85 19.81
C GLY A 361 -12.91 4.17 19.93
N VAL A 362 -12.22 4.55 18.82
CA VAL A 362 -11.38 5.76 18.74
C VAL A 362 -11.73 6.53 17.48
N ASP A 363 -12.42 7.65 17.66
CA ASP A 363 -12.72 8.56 16.57
C ASP A 363 -11.84 9.80 16.65
N TYR A 364 -11.46 10.30 15.48
CA TYR A 364 -10.76 11.57 15.41
C TYR A 364 -10.84 12.19 14.03
N HIS A 365 -10.63 13.50 14.01
CA HIS A 365 -10.51 14.28 12.79
C HIS A 365 -9.03 14.61 12.54
N MET A 366 -8.63 14.65 11.29
CA MET A 366 -7.29 15.02 10.89
C MET A 366 -7.35 16.02 9.74
N LEU A 367 -6.57 17.10 9.87
CA LEU A 367 -6.27 18.00 8.77
C LEU A 367 -4.77 17.91 8.51
N ALA A 368 -4.41 17.68 7.25
CA ALA A 368 -3.02 17.55 6.86
C ALA A 368 -2.74 18.28 5.55
N MET A 369 -1.54 18.82 5.42
CA MET A 369 -1.09 19.55 4.24
C MET A 369 0.23 18.98 3.74
N ARG A 370 0.44 18.98 2.43
CA ARG A 370 1.69 18.58 1.80
C ARG A 370 2.04 19.49 0.64
N PHE A 371 3.28 19.92 0.62
CA PHE A 371 3.94 20.49 -0.54
C PHE A 371 4.77 19.42 -1.24
N GLN A 372 4.68 19.33 -2.55
CA GLN A 372 5.38 18.35 -3.36
C GLN A 372 5.98 18.99 -4.61
N VAL A 373 7.24 18.68 -4.86
CA VAL A 373 7.95 18.99 -6.12
C VAL A 373 8.42 17.67 -6.74
N ALA A 374 8.29 17.53 -8.04
CA ALA A 374 8.73 16.35 -8.78
C ALA A 374 9.25 16.76 -10.17
N PHE A 375 10.52 16.54 -10.38
CA PHE A 375 11.22 16.82 -11.64
C PHE A 375 11.04 15.70 -12.66
#